data_737747d4c6d226b4b990efaa905bf3e9
#
_entry.id   737747d4c6d226b4b990efaa905bf3e9
#
_cell.length_a   1.000
_cell.length_b   1.000
_cell.length_c   1.000
_cell.angle_alpha   90.00
_cell.angle_beta   90.00
_cell.angle_gamma   90.00
#
_symmetry.space_group_name_H-M   'P 1'
#
loop_
_entity.id
_entity.type
_entity.pdbx_description
1 polymer ?
#
loop_
_entity_poly.entity_id
_entity_poly.type
_entity_poly.pdbx_seq_one_letter_code
_entity_poly.pdbx_strand_id
1 'polypeptide(L)'
;MSLPYDQDIPSDTLLSVATDAARQAGAVLTECMRAGFQIEHKEIINLVTDADHQAEQRIIDVIHEAFSTHRILAEERGLTEQSPSRYKWVIDPLDGT
;
A
#
# COMPACT_ATOMS: atom_id res chain seq x y z
N MET A 1 30.11 0.20 2.36
CA MET A 1 29.67 -1.19 2.45
C MET A 1 28.16 -1.23 2.64
N SER A 2 27.46 -1.93 1.78
CA SER A 2 26.01 -2.02 1.92
C SER A 2 25.65 -3.02 3.02
N LEU A 3 24.56 -2.71 3.73
CA LEU A 3 24.04 -3.59 4.75
C LEU A 3 23.30 -4.76 4.09
N PRO A 4 23.22 -5.94 4.73
CA PRO A 4 22.58 -7.10 4.10
C PRO A 4 21.12 -6.86 3.68
N TYR A 5 20.41 -5.99 4.40
CA TYR A 5 19.02 -5.67 4.10
C TYR A 5 18.87 -4.48 3.17
N ASP A 6 19.97 -3.87 2.73
CA ASP A 6 19.93 -2.65 1.94
C ASP A 6 20.73 -2.81 0.65
N GLN A 7 20.48 -3.90 -0.04
CA GLN A 7 21.11 -4.18 -1.33
C GLN A 7 20.52 -3.30 -2.41
N ASP A 8 21.33 -3.01 -3.43
CA ASP A 8 20.85 -2.28 -4.58
C ASP A 8 19.83 -3.13 -5.34
N ILE A 9 18.67 -2.55 -5.57
CA ILE A 9 17.58 -3.24 -6.24
C ILE A 9 17.38 -2.59 -7.62
N PRO A 10 17.38 -3.39 -8.70
CA PRO A 10 17.12 -2.83 -10.03
C PRO A 10 15.76 -2.13 -10.08
N SER A 11 15.71 -1.03 -10.83
CA SER A 11 14.47 -0.26 -10.98
C SER A 11 13.34 -1.12 -11.53
N ASP A 12 13.64 -2.06 -12.41
CA ASP A 12 12.62 -2.95 -12.98
C ASP A 12 11.98 -3.81 -11.90
N THR A 13 12.77 -4.26 -10.93
CA THR A 13 12.26 -5.07 -9.81
C THR A 13 11.36 -4.23 -8.93
N LEU A 14 11.78 -3.01 -8.59
CA LEU A 14 10.97 -2.11 -7.79
C LEU A 14 9.66 -1.78 -8.50
N LEU A 15 9.72 -1.51 -9.79
CA LEU A 15 8.53 -1.21 -10.57
C LEU A 15 7.58 -2.40 -10.65
N SER A 16 8.12 -3.61 -10.77
CA SER A 16 7.31 -4.83 -10.82
C SER A 16 6.53 -5.00 -9.52
N VAL A 17 7.18 -4.80 -8.38
CA VAL A 17 6.52 -4.90 -7.07
C VAL A 17 5.48 -3.79 -6.91
N ALA A 18 5.82 -2.56 -7.32
CA ALA A 18 4.88 -1.45 -7.26
C ALA A 18 3.64 -1.72 -8.11
N THR A 19 3.84 -2.24 -9.30
CA THR A 19 2.73 -2.56 -10.22
C THR A 19 1.83 -3.64 -9.61
N ASP A 20 2.42 -4.69 -9.07
CA ASP A 20 1.66 -5.76 -8.43
C ASP A 20 0.87 -5.24 -7.24
N ALA A 21 1.51 -4.42 -6.40
CA ALA A 21 0.84 -3.82 -5.25
C ALA A 21 -0.35 -2.95 -5.71
N ALA A 22 -0.14 -2.14 -6.74
CA ALA A 22 -1.20 -1.27 -7.27
C ALA A 22 -2.37 -2.08 -7.83
N ARG A 23 -2.07 -3.18 -8.54
CA ARG A 23 -3.12 -4.04 -9.07
C ARG A 23 -3.95 -4.68 -7.98
N GLN A 24 -3.28 -5.18 -6.95
CA GLN A 24 -3.98 -5.82 -5.83
C GLN A 24 -4.81 -4.81 -5.05
N ALA A 25 -4.28 -3.61 -4.83
CA ALA A 25 -5.03 -2.54 -4.18
C ALA A 25 -6.25 -2.14 -5.01
N GLY A 26 -6.09 -2.05 -6.33
CA GLY A 26 -7.19 -1.74 -7.23
C GLY A 26 -8.30 -2.78 -7.17
N ALA A 27 -7.92 -4.06 -7.08
CA ALA A 27 -8.90 -5.13 -6.94
C ALA A 27 -9.67 -5.00 -5.62
N VAL A 28 -8.98 -4.66 -4.53
CA VAL A 28 -9.63 -4.43 -3.23
C VAL A 28 -10.63 -3.29 -3.33
N LEU A 29 -10.22 -2.16 -3.93
CA LEU A 29 -11.09 -1.01 -4.09
C LEU A 29 -12.31 -1.32 -4.94
N THR A 30 -12.11 -2.04 -6.04
CA THR A 30 -13.20 -2.43 -6.93
C THR A 30 -14.22 -3.30 -6.19
N GLU A 31 -13.72 -4.26 -5.42
CA GLU A 31 -14.59 -5.15 -4.66
C GLU A 31 -15.39 -4.38 -3.62
N CYS A 32 -14.75 -3.44 -2.92
CA CYS A 32 -15.43 -2.61 -1.94
C CYS A 32 -16.51 -1.75 -2.59
N MET A 33 -16.22 -1.21 -3.78
CA MET A 33 -17.20 -0.41 -4.52
C MET A 33 -18.41 -1.24 -4.93
N ARG A 34 -18.19 -2.47 -5.37
CA ARG A 34 -19.31 -3.37 -5.71
C ARG A 34 -20.18 -3.64 -4.50
N ALA A 35 -19.55 -3.95 -3.37
CA ALA A 35 -20.25 -4.24 -2.14
C ALA A 35 -21.07 -3.05 -1.67
N GLY A 36 -20.61 -1.83 -1.98
CA GLY A 36 -21.25 -0.61 -1.52
C GLY A 36 -22.41 -0.11 -2.35
N PHE A 37 -22.74 -0.79 -3.44
CA PHE A 37 -23.72 -0.29 -4.39
C PHE A 37 -25.12 -0.07 -3.81
N GLN A 38 -25.48 -0.80 -2.76
CA GLN A 38 -26.79 -0.69 -2.14
C GLN A 38 -26.74 -0.11 -0.73
N ILE A 39 -25.65 0.56 -0.39
CA ILE A 39 -25.45 1.12 0.93
C ILE A 39 -25.98 2.55 0.95
N GLU A 40 -26.58 2.96 2.08
CA GLU A 40 -27.08 4.32 2.27
C GLU A 40 -25.92 5.33 2.27
N HIS A 41 -26.26 6.58 1.95
CA HIS A 41 -25.28 7.64 1.72
C HIS A 41 -24.28 7.79 2.88
N LYS A 42 -24.74 7.81 4.10
CA LYS A 42 -23.84 8.00 5.25
C LYS A 42 -22.89 6.82 5.46
N GLU A 43 -23.32 5.63 5.03
CA GLU A 43 -22.48 4.43 5.13
C GLU A 43 -21.45 4.35 4.03
N ILE A 44 -21.68 5.06 2.92
CA ILE A 44 -20.72 5.14 1.84
C ILE A 44 -19.41 5.77 2.31
N ILE A 45 -19.49 6.79 3.17
CA ILE A 45 -18.30 7.45 3.71
C ILE A 45 -17.46 6.45 4.52
N ASN A 46 -18.12 5.64 5.35
CA ASN A 46 -17.43 4.61 6.11
C ASN A 46 -16.84 3.54 5.20
N LEU A 47 -17.57 3.17 4.15
CA LEU A 47 -17.08 2.20 3.19
C LEU A 47 -15.82 2.70 2.48
N VAL A 48 -15.77 3.97 2.10
CA VAL A 48 -14.59 4.55 1.46
C VAL A 48 -13.39 4.50 2.40
N THR A 49 -13.61 4.82 3.69
CA THR A 49 -12.55 4.76 4.68
C THR A 49 -12.05 3.32 4.86
N ASP A 50 -12.97 2.35 4.94
CA ASP A 50 -12.58 0.95 5.04
C ASP A 50 -11.84 0.48 3.80
N ALA A 51 -12.30 0.86 2.63
CA ALA A 51 -11.66 0.50 1.37
C ALA A 51 -10.23 1.05 1.31
N ASP A 52 -10.06 2.30 1.75
CA ASP A 52 -8.75 2.93 1.79
C ASP A 52 -7.80 2.15 2.71
N HIS A 53 -8.27 1.79 3.91
CA HIS A 53 -7.46 1.01 4.85
C HIS A 53 -7.11 -0.37 4.32
N GLN A 54 -8.07 -1.04 3.69
CA GLN A 54 -7.82 -2.37 3.13
C GLN A 54 -6.84 -2.31 1.95
N ALA A 55 -6.99 -1.33 1.09
CA ALA A 55 -6.09 -1.15 -0.04
C ALA A 55 -4.67 -0.84 0.44
N GLU A 56 -4.56 0.06 1.42
CA GLU A 56 -3.27 0.40 2.01
C GLU A 56 -2.60 -0.83 2.63
N GLN A 57 -3.35 -1.63 3.39
CA GLN A 57 -2.82 -2.83 4.01
C GLN A 57 -2.35 -3.83 2.96
N ARG A 58 -3.10 -3.97 1.85
CA ARG A 58 -2.70 -4.88 0.79
C ARG A 58 -1.39 -4.44 0.14
N ILE A 59 -1.22 -3.15 -0.08
CA ILE A 59 0.03 -2.61 -0.63
C ILE A 59 1.19 -2.90 0.32
N ILE A 60 1.00 -2.65 1.61
CA ILE A 60 2.03 -2.91 2.62
C ILE A 60 2.41 -4.40 2.61
N ASP A 61 1.44 -5.28 2.56
CA ASP A 61 1.68 -6.72 2.55
C ASP A 61 2.50 -7.14 1.34
N VAL A 62 2.16 -6.62 0.16
CA VAL A 62 2.88 -6.95 -1.07
C VAL A 62 4.34 -6.47 -0.97
N ILE A 63 4.55 -5.24 -0.51
CA ILE A 63 5.89 -4.69 -0.39
C ILE A 63 6.72 -5.47 0.62
N HIS A 64 6.15 -5.76 1.79
CA HIS A 64 6.88 -6.47 2.85
C HIS A 64 7.15 -7.92 2.49
N GLU A 65 6.30 -8.54 1.69
CA GLU A 65 6.56 -9.88 1.20
C GLU A 65 7.77 -9.90 0.27
N ALA A 66 7.92 -8.86 -0.54
CA ALA A 66 9.06 -8.74 -1.46
C ALA A 66 10.31 -8.18 -0.76
N PHE A 67 10.13 -7.20 0.11
CA PHE A 67 11.23 -6.46 0.74
C PHE A 67 10.89 -6.19 2.21
N SER A 68 11.12 -7.17 3.06
CA SER A 68 10.70 -7.10 4.46
C SER A 68 11.34 -5.97 5.27
N THR A 69 12.47 -5.45 4.81
CA THR A 69 13.20 -4.41 5.54
C THR A 69 12.98 -3.00 5.02
N HIS A 70 12.25 -2.84 3.91
CA HIS A 70 12.00 -1.52 3.37
C HIS A 70 11.07 -0.72 4.27
N ARG A 71 11.31 0.59 4.34
CA ARG A 71 10.48 1.49 5.13
C ARG A 71 9.22 1.83 4.36
N ILE A 72 8.13 2.05 5.10
CA ILE A 72 6.85 2.39 4.49
C ILE A 72 6.30 3.63 5.19
N LEU A 73 5.95 4.64 4.40
CA LEU A 73 5.22 5.82 4.86
C LEU A 73 3.85 5.78 4.20
N ALA A 74 2.82 5.54 4.99
CA ALA A 74 1.45 5.49 4.50
C ALA A 74 0.68 6.67 5.07
N GLU A 75 -0.21 7.24 4.27
CA GLU A 75 -0.94 8.46 4.62
C GLU A 75 -1.65 8.34 5.96
N GLU A 76 -2.29 7.21 6.19
CA GLU A 76 -3.10 7.03 7.40
C GLU A 76 -2.32 6.55 8.61
N ARG A 77 -1.20 5.87 8.38
CA ARG A 77 -0.44 5.20 9.45
C ARG A 77 0.88 5.86 9.77
N GLY A 78 1.31 6.80 8.93
CA GLY A 78 2.64 7.38 9.06
C GLY A 78 3.72 6.35 8.75
N LEU A 79 4.92 6.58 9.27
CA LEU A 79 6.05 5.70 9.05
C LEU A 79 5.93 4.47 9.96
N THR A 80 5.70 3.31 9.35
CA THR A 80 5.45 2.07 10.10
C THR A 80 6.72 1.34 10.50
N GLU A 81 7.83 1.62 9.83
CA GLU A 81 9.09 0.91 10.06
C GLU A 81 10.20 1.88 10.44
N GLN A 82 11.00 1.48 11.43
CA GLN A 82 12.18 2.23 11.85
C GLN A 82 13.45 1.56 11.32
N SER A 83 13.34 0.93 10.17
CA SER A 83 14.45 0.24 9.54
C SER A 83 15.49 1.26 9.03
N PRO A 84 16.79 0.92 9.07
CA PRO A 84 17.81 1.77 8.46
C PRO A 84 17.88 1.67 6.93
N SER A 85 16.96 0.96 6.31
CA SER A 85 16.94 0.82 4.85
C SER A 85 16.85 2.19 4.18
N ARG A 86 17.57 2.33 3.07
CA ARG A 86 17.49 3.55 2.27
C ARG A 86 16.25 3.60 1.39
N TYR A 87 15.55 2.47 1.24
CA TYR A 87 14.33 2.41 0.46
C TYR A 87 13.13 2.72 1.33
N LYS A 88 12.35 3.69 0.89
CA LYS A 88 11.12 4.08 1.56
C LYS A 88 10.01 4.14 0.52
N TRP A 89 8.92 3.42 0.77
CA TRP A 89 7.75 3.44 -0.08
C TRP A 89 6.74 4.43 0.50
N VAL A 90 6.25 5.30 -0.37
CA VAL A 90 5.23 6.27 0.02
C VAL A 90 3.92 5.81 -0.60
N ILE A 91 2.92 5.61 0.23
CA ILE A 91 1.65 5.00 -0.17
C ILE A 91 0.49 5.95 0.06
N ASP A 92 -0.29 6.18 -0.99
CA ASP A 92 -1.54 6.94 -0.94
C ASP A 92 -2.54 6.21 -1.85
N PRO A 93 -3.37 5.30 -1.30
CA PRO A 93 -4.23 4.45 -2.13
C PRO A 93 -5.37 5.19 -2.81
N LEU A 94 -5.84 6.29 -2.21
CA LEU A 94 -6.91 7.09 -2.79
C LEU A 94 -6.51 8.56 -2.75
N ASP A 95 -6.40 9.16 -3.91
CA ASP A 95 -6.00 10.55 -4.03
C ASP A 95 -7.00 11.46 -3.31
N GLY A 96 -6.49 12.30 -2.41
CA GLY A 96 -7.29 13.30 -1.73
C GLY A 96 -8.20 12.80 -0.61
N THR A 97 -7.98 11.58 -0.13
CA THR A 97 -8.76 11.07 1.01
C THR A 97 -8.20 11.51 2.35
#